data_1028768f45f6373fb0905869042d7b05
#
_entry.id   1028768f45f6373fb0905869042d7b05
#
_cell.length_a   1.000
_cell.length_b   1.000
_cell.length_c   1.000
_cell.angle_alpha   90.00
_cell.angle_beta   90.00
_cell.angle_gamma   90.00
#
_symmetry.space_group_name_H-M   'P 1'
#
loop_
_entity.id
_entity.type
_entity.pdbx_description
1 polymer ?
#
loop_
_entity_poly.entity_id
_entity_poly.type
_entity_poly.pdbx_seq_one_letter_code
_entity_poly.pdbx_strand_id
1 'polypeptide(L)'
;MSGTHDTKQAIASALIELCEQKDFRKISVQDITKKVGLNRQTFYYHFTDVYKRQLLRWIYRHDALIYLETDICLENWEEQALKLLKAIKEKSHFYYTTVTSDSEVLLNVFSASTNRLFISLFEQVDVENHLTDKDKQFYANFFSYGCSGVLTKWILEEYPQTPLEMATQLFRLAKDTEFMAYHLYEQEANE
;
A
#
# COMPACT_ATOMS: atom_id res chain seq x y z
N MET A 1 19.70 10.71 15.46
CA MET A 1 18.89 9.77 14.64
C MET A 1 18.27 10.39 13.38
N SER A 2 18.24 11.72 13.24
CA SER A 2 17.72 12.47 12.08
C SER A 2 18.45 12.11 10.75
N GLY A 3 19.78 12.13 10.72
CA GLY A 3 20.55 11.99 9.47
C GLY A 3 20.36 10.68 8.68
N THR A 4 19.98 9.55 9.31
CA THR A 4 19.75 8.28 8.60
C THR A 4 18.43 8.29 7.84
N HIS A 5 17.38 8.87 8.43
CA HIS A 5 16.07 9.01 7.79
C HIS A 5 16.15 10.02 6.65
N ASP A 6 16.81 11.16 6.87
CA ASP A 6 16.97 12.21 5.87
C ASP A 6 17.74 11.71 4.64
N THR A 7 18.77 10.86 4.86
CA THR A 7 19.52 10.25 3.76
C THR A 7 18.67 9.27 2.95
N LYS A 8 17.86 8.42 3.61
CA LYS A 8 16.95 7.51 2.90
C LYS A 8 15.89 8.29 2.11
N GLN A 9 15.37 9.37 2.67
CA GLN A 9 14.42 10.25 1.99
C GLN A 9 15.03 10.89 0.75
N ALA A 10 16.27 11.39 0.83
CA ALA A 10 16.97 11.97 -0.31
C ALA A 10 17.21 10.93 -1.43
N ILE A 11 17.62 9.71 -1.08
CA ILE A 11 17.78 8.60 -2.02
C ILE A 11 16.44 8.23 -2.68
N ALA A 12 15.36 8.19 -1.92
CA ALA A 12 14.02 7.90 -2.41
C ALA A 12 13.52 8.98 -3.39
N SER A 13 13.64 10.25 -3.03
CA SER A 13 13.29 11.38 -3.90
C SER A 13 14.08 11.35 -5.21
N ALA A 14 15.38 11.06 -5.14
CA ALA A 14 16.21 10.94 -6.33
C ALA A 14 15.76 9.80 -7.27
N LEU A 15 15.34 8.65 -6.71
CA LEU A 15 14.80 7.56 -7.54
C LEU A 15 13.51 7.97 -8.22
N ILE A 16 12.56 8.58 -7.49
CA ILE A 16 11.28 9.06 -8.03
C ILE A 16 11.53 10.02 -9.21
N GLU A 17 12.39 11.02 -9.01
CA GLU A 17 12.73 11.99 -10.06
C GLU A 17 13.46 11.36 -11.26
N LEU A 18 14.29 10.34 -11.04
CA LEU A 18 14.97 9.62 -12.13
C LEU A 18 13.99 8.78 -12.94
N CYS A 19 12.93 8.25 -12.33
CA CYS A 19 11.89 7.53 -13.05
C CYS A 19 11.13 8.42 -14.05
N GLU A 20 11.07 9.72 -13.84
CA GLU A 20 10.47 10.67 -14.82
C GLU A 20 11.32 10.81 -16.11
N GLN A 21 12.60 10.45 -16.05
CA GLN A 21 13.55 10.68 -17.14
C GLN A 21 14.05 9.39 -17.79
N LYS A 22 13.92 8.26 -17.12
CA LYS A 22 14.59 7.02 -17.47
C LYS A 22 13.80 5.81 -16.99
N ASP A 23 13.74 4.76 -17.82
CA ASP A 23 13.16 3.46 -17.43
C ASP A 23 13.76 2.99 -16.09
N PHE A 24 12.90 2.62 -15.13
CA PHE A 24 13.31 2.15 -13.81
C PHE A 24 14.34 1.02 -13.86
N ARG A 25 14.21 0.09 -14.81
CA ARG A 25 15.15 -1.03 -14.97
C ARG A 25 16.57 -0.59 -15.31
N LYS A 26 16.70 0.57 -15.98
CA LYS A 26 17.99 1.15 -16.40
C LYS A 26 18.62 2.08 -15.37
N ILE A 27 17.90 2.43 -14.29
CA ILE A 27 18.43 3.27 -13.22
C ILE A 27 19.42 2.45 -12.39
N SER A 28 20.65 2.93 -12.26
CA SER A 28 21.71 2.32 -11.46
C SER A 28 21.91 3.02 -10.10
N VAL A 29 22.60 2.36 -9.18
CA VAL A 29 23.04 3.00 -7.92
C VAL A 29 23.87 4.26 -8.20
N GLN A 30 24.68 4.24 -9.25
CA GLN A 30 25.50 5.39 -9.63
C GLN A 30 24.65 6.59 -10.06
N ASP A 31 23.54 6.36 -10.78
CA ASP A 31 22.62 7.43 -11.16
C ASP A 31 22.02 8.09 -9.91
N ILE A 32 21.56 7.27 -8.96
CA ILE A 32 20.97 7.74 -7.71
C ILE A 32 21.99 8.50 -6.86
N THR A 33 23.16 7.89 -6.61
CA THR A 33 24.18 8.50 -5.75
C THR A 33 24.73 9.79 -6.33
N LYS A 34 24.93 9.86 -7.66
CA LYS A 34 25.33 11.09 -8.34
C LYS A 34 24.30 12.21 -8.17
N LYS A 35 23.02 11.86 -8.26
CA LYS A 35 21.94 12.84 -8.12
C LYS A 35 21.85 13.42 -6.71
N VAL A 36 22.09 12.60 -5.68
CA VAL A 36 22.04 13.01 -4.26
C VAL A 36 23.37 13.60 -3.77
N GLY A 37 24.47 13.42 -4.51
CA GLY A 37 25.81 13.83 -4.05
C GLY A 37 26.40 12.89 -2.99
N LEU A 38 25.99 11.61 -2.97
CA LEU A 38 26.47 10.60 -2.04
C LEU A 38 27.50 9.68 -2.71
N ASN A 39 28.35 9.04 -1.90
CA ASN A 39 29.17 7.94 -2.38
C ASN A 39 28.41 6.61 -2.36
N ARG A 40 28.91 5.61 -3.12
CA ARG A 40 28.26 4.28 -3.20
C ARG A 40 28.25 3.54 -1.87
N GLN A 41 29.26 3.72 -0.99
CA GLN A 41 29.30 3.08 0.32
C GLN A 41 28.17 3.58 1.21
N THR A 42 27.91 4.88 1.23
CA THR A 42 26.78 5.48 1.95
C THR A 42 25.45 4.90 1.47
N PHE A 43 25.29 4.71 0.17
CA PHE A 43 24.08 4.08 -0.38
C PHE A 43 23.93 2.65 0.15
N TYR A 44 24.96 1.80 0.05
CA TYR A 44 24.92 0.40 0.49
C TYR A 44 24.85 0.22 2.01
N TYR A 45 25.18 1.24 2.78
CA TYR A 45 24.89 1.27 4.22
C TYR A 45 23.38 1.26 4.51
N HIS A 46 22.59 1.87 3.64
CA HIS A 46 21.11 1.98 3.78
C HIS A 46 20.34 0.90 3.03
N PHE A 47 20.86 0.45 1.88
CA PHE A 47 20.21 -0.51 0.97
C PHE A 47 21.23 -1.51 0.45
N THR A 48 21.06 -2.80 0.74
CA THR A 48 21.99 -3.89 0.41
C THR A 48 21.85 -4.38 -1.04
N ASP A 49 22.33 -5.58 -1.38
CA ASP A 49 22.44 -6.10 -2.75
C ASP A 49 21.11 -6.20 -3.53
N VAL A 50 19.96 -6.36 -2.81
CA VAL A 50 18.62 -6.31 -3.41
C VAL A 50 18.06 -4.88 -3.34
N TYR A 51 18.94 -3.90 -3.50
CA TYR A 51 18.67 -2.49 -3.21
C TYR A 51 17.38 -1.94 -3.86
N LYS A 52 17.09 -2.30 -5.09
CA LYS A 52 15.89 -1.80 -5.78
C LYS A 52 14.62 -2.22 -5.05
N ARG A 53 14.48 -3.50 -4.71
CA ARG A 53 13.31 -3.99 -3.97
C ARG A 53 13.23 -3.39 -2.56
N GLN A 54 14.36 -3.26 -1.86
CA GLN A 54 14.39 -2.64 -0.53
C GLN A 54 14.03 -1.15 -0.59
N LEU A 55 14.57 -0.43 -1.58
CA LEU A 55 14.28 0.99 -1.77
C LEU A 55 12.80 1.20 -2.16
N LEU A 56 12.25 0.38 -3.06
CA LEU A 56 10.83 0.43 -3.40
C LEU A 56 9.94 0.16 -2.19
N ARG A 57 10.23 -0.89 -1.40
CA ARG A 57 9.50 -1.17 -0.16
C ARG A 57 9.51 0.01 0.80
N TRP A 58 10.66 0.65 0.94
CA TRP A 58 10.81 1.83 1.79
C TRP A 58 9.96 3.00 1.26
N ILE A 59 10.03 3.28 -0.05
CA ILE A 59 9.26 4.35 -0.68
C ILE A 59 7.76 4.09 -0.52
N TYR A 60 7.27 2.92 -0.93
CA TYR A 60 5.84 2.60 -0.84
C TYR A 60 5.29 2.76 0.57
N ARG A 61 6.06 2.34 1.60
CA ARG A 61 5.64 2.51 3.00
C ARG A 61 5.58 3.95 3.44
N HIS A 62 6.58 4.75 3.10
CA HIS A 62 6.68 6.13 3.59
C HIS A 62 5.92 7.15 2.73
N ASP A 63 5.56 6.78 1.51
CA ASP A 63 4.86 7.65 0.57
C ASP A 63 3.34 7.46 0.61
N ALA A 64 2.87 6.23 0.53
CA ALA A 64 1.44 5.94 0.45
C ALA A 64 0.93 5.11 1.63
N LEU A 65 1.64 4.04 2.02
CA LEU A 65 1.15 3.13 3.07
C LEU A 65 1.19 3.75 4.48
N ILE A 66 1.90 4.85 4.67
CA ILE A 66 1.88 5.61 5.93
C ILE A 66 0.45 5.96 6.36
N TYR A 67 -0.45 6.19 5.41
CA TYR A 67 -1.86 6.48 5.68
C TYR A 67 -2.64 5.26 6.22
N LEU A 68 -2.11 4.04 6.08
CA LEU A 68 -2.69 2.81 6.62
C LEU A 68 -2.00 2.33 7.91
N GLU A 69 -0.95 2.99 8.36
CA GLU A 69 -0.14 2.53 9.50
C GLU A 69 -0.35 3.37 10.77
N THR A 70 -1.04 4.51 10.69
CA THR A 70 -1.22 5.44 11.83
C THR A 70 -2.69 5.65 12.16
N ASP A 71 -3.07 5.33 13.39
CA ASP A 71 -4.34 5.67 14.04
C ASP A 71 -5.61 5.38 13.19
N ILE A 72 -5.63 4.25 12.48
CA ILE A 72 -6.79 3.84 11.70
C ILE A 72 -7.82 3.18 12.60
N CYS A 73 -9.07 3.65 12.45
CA CYS A 73 -10.25 3.13 13.12
C CYS A 73 -11.44 3.10 12.14
N LEU A 74 -12.55 2.56 12.60
CA LEU A 74 -13.78 2.45 11.79
C LEU A 74 -14.30 3.79 11.30
N GLU A 75 -14.02 4.88 12.03
CA GLU A 75 -14.51 6.22 11.71
C GLU A 75 -13.68 6.94 10.65
N ASN A 76 -12.41 6.56 10.45
CA ASN A 76 -11.49 7.31 9.59
C ASN A 76 -10.85 6.53 8.44
N TRP A 77 -11.02 5.19 8.37
CA TRP A 77 -10.35 4.36 7.37
C TRP A 77 -10.66 4.78 5.92
N GLU A 78 -11.86 5.28 5.67
CA GLU A 78 -12.29 5.78 4.34
C GLU A 78 -11.43 6.98 3.91
N GLU A 79 -11.24 7.93 4.80
CA GLU A 79 -10.42 9.11 4.55
C GLU A 79 -8.95 8.73 4.31
N GLN A 80 -8.42 7.81 5.10
CA GLN A 80 -7.03 7.36 4.97
C GLN A 80 -6.81 6.58 3.67
N ALA A 81 -7.75 5.72 3.28
CA ALA A 81 -7.71 5.02 2.00
C ALA A 81 -7.73 6.00 0.82
N LEU A 82 -8.56 7.06 0.87
CA LEU A 82 -8.56 8.10 -0.16
C LEU A 82 -7.24 8.88 -0.21
N LYS A 83 -6.63 9.19 0.93
CA LYS A 83 -5.29 9.84 0.98
C LYS A 83 -4.23 8.97 0.33
N LEU A 84 -4.21 7.67 0.63
CA LEU A 84 -3.32 6.70 0.00
C LEU A 84 -3.47 6.70 -1.54
N LEU A 85 -4.70 6.59 -2.04
CA LEU A 85 -4.96 6.57 -3.48
C LEU A 85 -4.54 7.88 -4.16
N LYS A 86 -4.75 9.03 -3.49
CA LYS A 86 -4.27 10.33 -3.98
C LYS A 86 -2.74 10.39 -4.03
N ALA A 87 -2.04 9.96 -2.99
CA ALA A 87 -0.57 9.93 -2.95
C ALA A 87 0.02 9.08 -4.09
N ILE A 88 -0.57 7.91 -4.36
CA ILE A 88 -0.18 7.07 -5.50
C ILE A 88 -0.43 7.80 -6.83
N LYS A 89 -1.59 8.44 -6.98
CA LYS A 89 -1.96 9.14 -8.23
C LYS A 89 -1.07 10.37 -8.49
N GLU A 90 -0.66 11.08 -7.46
CA GLU A 90 0.27 12.22 -7.58
C GLU A 90 1.62 11.82 -8.18
N LYS A 91 2.08 10.58 -7.91
CA LYS A 91 3.32 10.01 -8.45
C LYS A 91 3.02 8.88 -9.45
N SER A 92 1.97 9.05 -10.24
CA SER A 92 1.42 8.01 -11.11
C SER A 92 2.45 7.36 -12.02
N HIS A 93 3.35 8.13 -12.63
CA HIS A 93 4.40 7.61 -13.50
C HIS A 93 5.40 6.74 -12.74
N PHE A 94 5.82 7.16 -11.56
CA PHE A 94 6.69 6.36 -10.69
C PHE A 94 6.05 5.02 -10.31
N TYR A 95 4.80 5.04 -9.83
CA TYR A 95 4.10 3.80 -9.47
C TYR A 95 3.87 2.90 -10.68
N TYR A 96 3.44 3.45 -11.81
CA TYR A 96 3.24 2.69 -13.04
C TYR A 96 4.52 1.98 -13.50
N THR A 97 5.63 2.71 -13.63
CA THR A 97 6.89 2.15 -14.14
C THR A 97 7.52 1.13 -13.19
N THR A 98 7.41 1.34 -11.88
CA THR A 98 7.95 0.40 -10.89
C THR A 98 7.08 -0.85 -10.75
N VAL A 99 5.76 -0.72 -10.75
CA VAL A 99 4.81 -1.84 -10.67
C VAL A 99 4.83 -2.66 -11.96
N THR A 100 4.94 -2.05 -13.12
CA THR A 100 5.14 -2.76 -14.40
C THR A 100 6.46 -3.55 -14.40
N SER A 101 7.49 -3.05 -13.75
CA SER A 101 8.79 -3.72 -13.66
C SER A 101 8.83 -4.86 -12.64
N ASP A 102 8.16 -4.70 -11.50
CA ASP A 102 8.13 -5.67 -10.39
C ASP A 102 6.91 -5.43 -9.49
N SER A 103 5.75 -5.91 -9.93
CA SER A 103 4.48 -5.76 -9.19
C SER A 103 4.47 -6.48 -7.84
N GLU A 104 5.29 -7.53 -7.69
CA GLU A 104 5.36 -8.33 -6.47
C GLU A 104 5.78 -7.50 -5.26
N VAL A 105 6.64 -6.50 -5.46
CA VAL A 105 7.10 -5.63 -4.35
C VAL A 105 5.93 -4.84 -3.76
N LEU A 106 5.14 -4.18 -4.60
CA LEU A 106 3.97 -3.43 -4.13
C LEU A 106 2.94 -4.37 -3.51
N LEU A 107 2.61 -5.46 -4.19
CA LEU A 107 1.62 -6.44 -3.74
C LEU A 107 1.96 -6.96 -2.35
N ASN A 108 3.20 -7.39 -2.11
CA ASN A 108 3.62 -7.92 -0.82
C ASN A 108 3.62 -6.87 0.30
N VAL A 109 4.06 -5.65 0.02
CA VAL A 109 4.09 -4.58 1.03
C VAL A 109 2.68 -4.12 1.36
N PHE A 110 1.84 -3.94 0.34
CA PHE A 110 0.47 -3.47 0.50
C PHE A 110 -0.40 -4.53 1.19
N SER A 111 -0.34 -5.81 0.77
CA SER A 111 -1.10 -6.88 1.43
C SER A 111 -0.71 -7.05 2.89
N ALA A 112 0.58 -6.91 3.23
CA ALA A 112 1.01 -6.98 4.63
C ALA A 112 0.48 -5.81 5.48
N SER A 113 0.42 -4.59 4.93
CA SER A 113 -0.12 -3.42 5.65
C SER A 113 -1.64 -3.51 5.78
N THR A 114 -2.35 -3.86 4.72
CA THR A 114 -3.81 -4.02 4.75
C THR A 114 -4.26 -5.23 5.58
N ASN A 115 -3.47 -6.31 5.63
CA ASN A 115 -3.79 -7.43 6.51
C ASN A 115 -3.83 -7.01 7.99
N ARG A 116 -2.80 -6.28 8.45
CA ARG A 116 -2.79 -5.74 9.82
C ARG A 116 -3.97 -4.80 10.08
N LEU A 117 -4.28 -3.96 9.10
CA LEU A 117 -5.44 -3.08 9.17
C LEU A 117 -6.74 -3.87 9.33
N PHE A 118 -6.99 -4.87 8.49
CA PHE A 118 -8.21 -5.66 8.56
C PHE A 118 -8.32 -6.45 9.87
N ILE A 119 -7.22 -7.02 10.39
CA ILE A 119 -7.23 -7.66 11.72
C ILE A 119 -7.68 -6.66 12.78
N SER A 120 -7.09 -5.47 12.81
CA SER A 120 -7.44 -4.43 13.78
C SER A 120 -8.91 -3.97 13.63
N LEU A 121 -9.42 -3.83 12.41
CA LEU A 121 -10.82 -3.48 12.17
C LEU A 121 -11.76 -4.60 12.63
N PHE A 122 -11.46 -5.87 12.35
CA PHE A 122 -12.26 -6.99 12.84
C PHE A 122 -12.28 -7.07 14.36
N GLU A 123 -11.16 -6.80 15.04
CA GLU A 123 -11.12 -6.73 16.50
C GLU A 123 -12.01 -5.61 17.06
N GLN A 124 -12.12 -4.49 16.36
CA GLN A 124 -12.99 -3.37 16.75
C GLN A 124 -14.47 -3.66 16.53
N VAL A 125 -14.83 -4.41 15.47
CA VAL A 125 -16.24 -4.74 15.14
C VAL A 125 -16.73 -5.93 15.96
N ASP A 126 -15.92 -6.95 16.15
CA ASP A 126 -16.28 -8.21 16.81
C ASP A 126 -16.17 -8.10 18.34
N VAL A 127 -16.92 -7.19 18.93
CA VAL A 127 -16.92 -6.92 20.38
C VAL A 127 -17.35 -8.15 21.20
N GLU A 128 -18.24 -8.97 20.67
CA GLU A 128 -18.77 -10.19 21.33
C GLU A 128 -17.90 -11.43 21.07
N ASN A 129 -16.81 -11.30 20.32
CA ASN A 129 -15.88 -12.37 19.98
C ASN A 129 -16.54 -13.58 19.29
N HIS A 130 -17.41 -13.34 18.33
CA HIS A 130 -18.05 -14.38 17.53
C HIS A 130 -17.07 -15.02 16.55
N LEU A 131 -16.05 -14.29 16.08
CA LEU A 131 -15.03 -14.80 15.17
C LEU A 131 -13.84 -15.36 15.94
N THR A 132 -13.40 -16.56 15.54
CA THR A 132 -12.14 -17.08 16.04
C THR A 132 -10.94 -16.31 15.45
N ASP A 133 -9.77 -16.35 16.10
CA ASP A 133 -8.54 -15.76 15.56
C ASP A 133 -8.20 -16.30 14.16
N LYS A 134 -8.53 -17.58 13.92
CA LYS A 134 -8.33 -18.22 12.62
C LYS A 134 -9.23 -17.63 11.55
N ASP A 135 -10.48 -17.34 11.88
CA ASP A 135 -11.43 -16.70 10.96
C ASP A 135 -11.01 -15.27 10.66
N LYS A 136 -10.68 -14.49 11.69
CA LYS A 136 -10.16 -13.11 11.54
C LYS A 136 -8.93 -13.08 10.63
N GLN A 137 -7.99 -13.99 10.82
CA GLN A 137 -6.80 -14.09 9.98
C GLN A 137 -7.14 -14.49 8.53
N PHE A 138 -8.07 -15.42 8.32
CA PHE A 138 -8.48 -15.83 6.98
C PHE A 138 -9.17 -14.67 6.23
N TYR A 139 -10.10 -13.98 6.89
CA TYR A 139 -10.80 -12.83 6.30
C TYR A 139 -9.85 -11.67 6.01
N ALA A 140 -8.95 -11.36 6.95
CA ALA A 140 -7.94 -10.34 6.72
C ALA A 140 -7.03 -10.66 5.53
N ASN A 141 -6.63 -11.92 5.36
CA ASN A 141 -5.89 -12.36 4.18
C ASN A 141 -6.69 -12.17 2.90
N PHE A 142 -7.95 -12.62 2.86
CA PHE A 142 -8.80 -12.50 1.68
C PHE A 142 -8.96 -11.04 1.24
N PHE A 143 -9.35 -10.16 2.17
CA PHE A 143 -9.53 -8.73 1.86
C PHE A 143 -8.22 -8.05 1.49
N SER A 144 -7.12 -8.38 2.15
CA SER A 144 -5.82 -7.77 1.84
C SER A 144 -5.33 -8.13 0.44
N TYR A 145 -5.48 -9.37 0.00
CA TYR A 145 -5.14 -9.78 -1.37
C TYR A 145 -6.11 -9.19 -2.39
N GLY A 146 -7.40 -9.13 -2.09
CA GLY A 146 -8.40 -8.48 -2.94
C GLY A 146 -8.06 -7.01 -3.19
N CYS A 147 -7.83 -6.24 -2.12
CA CYS A 147 -7.43 -4.84 -2.22
C CYS A 147 -6.10 -4.66 -2.96
N SER A 148 -5.12 -5.54 -2.71
CA SER A 148 -3.82 -5.49 -3.40
C SER A 148 -3.94 -5.74 -4.90
N GLY A 149 -4.77 -6.72 -5.29
CA GLY A 149 -5.05 -7.02 -6.69
C GLY A 149 -5.74 -5.86 -7.40
N VAL A 150 -6.77 -5.28 -6.79
CA VAL A 150 -7.49 -4.12 -7.33
C VAL A 150 -6.58 -2.92 -7.47
N LEU A 151 -5.75 -2.60 -6.47
CA LEU A 151 -4.80 -1.50 -6.53
C LEU A 151 -3.77 -1.70 -7.63
N THR A 152 -3.17 -2.89 -7.70
CA THR A 152 -2.16 -3.23 -8.72
C THR A 152 -2.77 -3.11 -10.12
N LYS A 153 -3.97 -3.63 -10.33
CA LYS A 153 -4.69 -3.51 -11.60
C LYS A 153 -4.94 -2.05 -11.97
N TRP A 154 -5.43 -1.24 -11.04
CA TRP A 154 -5.69 0.19 -11.24
C TRP A 154 -4.45 0.96 -11.70
N ILE A 155 -3.27 0.64 -11.13
CA ILE A 155 -2.00 1.23 -11.54
C ILE A 155 -1.61 0.77 -12.95
N LEU A 156 -1.67 -0.54 -13.23
CA LEU A 156 -1.27 -1.13 -14.51
C LEU A 156 -2.18 -0.73 -15.68
N GLU A 157 -3.45 -0.42 -15.41
CA GLU A 157 -4.41 0.13 -16.39
C GLU A 157 -4.34 1.67 -16.48
N GLU A 158 -3.27 2.28 -15.98
CA GLU A 158 -3.01 3.71 -16.04
C GLU A 158 -4.11 4.56 -15.37
N TYR A 159 -4.67 4.03 -14.27
CA TYR A 159 -5.61 4.76 -13.41
C TYR A 159 -6.93 5.16 -14.11
N PRO A 160 -7.72 4.21 -14.61
CA PRO A 160 -8.95 4.50 -15.37
C PRO A 160 -10.01 5.23 -14.55
N GLN A 161 -10.03 5.03 -13.22
CA GLN A 161 -10.87 5.79 -12.29
C GLN A 161 -10.05 6.83 -11.53
N THR A 162 -10.71 7.89 -11.10
CA THR A 162 -10.11 8.83 -10.13
C THR A 162 -9.92 8.18 -8.76
N PRO A 163 -9.02 8.69 -7.91
CA PRO A 163 -8.90 8.22 -6.52
C PRO A 163 -10.21 8.21 -5.74
N LEU A 164 -11.06 9.20 -5.98
CA LEU A 164 -12.36 9.29 -5.31
C LEU A 164 -13.33 8.21 -5.79
N GLU A 165 -13.41 7.95 -7.09
CA GLU A 165 -14.26 6.89 -7.66
C GLU A 165 -13.80 5.51 -7.16
N MET A 166 -12.50 5.24 -7.14
CA MET A 166 -11.93 4.00 -6.60
C MET A 166 -12.25 3.84 -5.11
N ALA A 167 -12.03 4.87 -4.30
CA ALA A 167 -12.39 4.87 -2.89
C ALA A 167 -13.89 4.61 -2.69
N THR A 168 -14.74 5.30 -3.44
CA THR A 168 -16.21 5.12 -3.36
C THR A 168 -16.64 3.68 -3.68
N GLN A 169 -15.99 3.03 -4.67
CA GLN A 169 -16.27 1.62 -4.99
C GLN A 169 -15.87 0.68 -3.84
N LEU A 170 -14.69 0.89 -3.23
CA LEU A 170 -14.24 0.10 -2.08
C LEU A 170 -15.19 0.26 -0.88
N PHE A 171 -15.66 1.48 -0.63
CA PHE A 171 -16.61 1.75 0.47
C PHE A 171 -17.97 1.13 0.22
N ARG A 172 -18.46 1.19 -1.02
CA ARG A 172 -19.72 0.53 -1.39
C ARG A 172 -19.59 -0.99 -1.19
N LEU A 173 -18.49 -1.60 -1.63
CA LEU A 173 -18.23 -3.02 -1.44
C LEU A 173 -18.28 -3.41 0.05
N ALA A 174 -17.65 -2.62 0.92
CA ALA A 174 -17.65 -2.87 2.36
C ALA A 174 -19.08 -2.84 2.93
N LYS A 175 -19.86 -1.80 2.60
CA LYS A 175 -21.27 -1.66 3.05
C LYS A 175 -22.18 -2.76 2.49
N ASP A 176 -22.03 -3.10 1.21
CA ASP A 176 -22.85 -4.15 0.58
C ASP A 176 -22.52 -5.53 1.18
N THR A 177 -21.25 -5.78 1.54
CA THR A 177 -20.85 -7.02 2.19
C THR A 177 -21.42 -7.11 3.62
N GLU A 178 -21.41 -6.04 4.38
CA GLU A 178 -22.01 -5.96 5.71
C GLU A 178 -23.54 -6.21 5.64
N PHE A 179 -24.21 -5.56 4.70
CA PHE A 179 -25.65 -5.73 4.48
C PHE A 179 -26.01 -7.19 4.12
N MET A 180 -25.27 -7.83 3.22
CA MET A 180 -25.47 -9.24 2.87
C MET A 180 -25.25 -10.15 4.08
N ALA A 181 -24.19 -9.93 4.86
CA ALA A 181 -23.92 -10.72 6.06
C ALA A 181 -25.08 -10.60 7.07
N TYR A 182 -25.54 -9.38 7.31
CA TYR A 182 -26.69 -9.15 8.21
C TYR A 182 -27.94 -9.94 7.80
N HIS A 183 -28.30 -9.91 6.52
CA HIS A 183 -29.47 -10.65 6.01
C HIS A 183 -29.34 -12.17 6.12
N LEU A 184 -28.16 -12.72 5.92
CA LEU A 184 -27.92 -14.15 6.08
C LEU A 184 -28.08 -14.57 7.55
N TYR A 185 -27.56 -13.81 8.49
CA TYR A 185 -27.72 -14.09 9.92
C TYR A 185 -29.18 -13.94 10.41
N GLU A 186 -29.93 -12.97 9.87
CA GLU A 186 -31.37 -12.85 10.20
C GLU A 186 -32.20 -14.04 9.70
N GLN A 187 -31.85 -14.61 8.55
CA GLN A 187 -32.52 -15.81 8.02
C GLN A 187 -32.27 -17.04 8.89
N GLU A 188 -31.00 -17.26 9.29
CA GLU A 188 -30.64 -18.36 10.18
C GLU A 188 -31.27 -18.25 11.58
N ALA A 189 -31.47 -17.06 12.10
CA ALA A 189 -32.11 -16.84 13.41
C ALA A 189 -33.63 -17.06 13.40
N ASN A 190 -34.26 -17.12 12.22
CA ASN A 190 -35.72 -17.32 12.05
C ASN A 190 -36.08 -18.74 11.62
N GLU A 191 -35.11 -19.64 11.44
CA GLU A 191 -35.27 -21.08 11.22
C GLU A 191 -35.09 -21.87 12.54
#